data_c2dceb5709935c29266b3bfd055abda4
#
_entry.id   c2dceb5709935c29266b3bfd055abda4
#
_cell.length_a   1.000
_cell.length_b   1.000
_cell.length_c   1.000
_cell.angle_alpha   90.00
_cell.angle_beta   90.00
_cell.angle_gamma   90.00
#
_symmetry.space_group_name_H-M   'P 1'
#
loop_
_entity.id
_entity.type
_entity.pdbx_description
1 polymer ?
#
loop_
_entity_poly.entity_id
_entity_poly.type
_entity_poly.pdbx_seq_one_letter_code
_entity_poly.pdbx_strand_id
1 'polypeptide(L)'
;MPDHAGMRTRLALLVIVLATFAGATALRLAYWQVARGDELRAKAFLQIARPVEVAAVRGTITDRNGTILAISAYRDRLAAYPKLIPSGEREPIVATLAEILGLDANEAAALSARIAGGGEYILVDRALTDEQSAAVRAALADGSLEAVGLETEPYRVYPAAGGAPGTTLASQLLGFVSSDGSGSYGIEQGFDEVLAGAPKLLEAARDPFGRPLGSSARVIDPGAPGADLTLTIDAGLQLQLEKELYAAWVADKAKRVSAIVMDPHTGEVLAWATVPGYDANDYAADWARDPSRFTDPIVANGYEPGSVMKMLTAAAALDGRTVTPSKIVYDSPELTFDPYIVRNADHKGMGRISFRDVIAYSRNVATARVASRLGRGTAGSAATLHDMWVRLGIGRETGIGLAGETRGIVVDPAEHPWADMDLANRSFGQAVLVTQAQLATALTKDDAEWKEF
;
A
#
# COMPACT_ATOMS: atom_id res chain seq x y z
N MET A 1 68.80 -50.42 -56.83
CA MET A 1 67.39 -50.65 -56.48
C MET A 1 67.14 -50.00 -55.13
N PRO A 2 66.21 -49.14 -55.03
CA PRO A 2 65.94 -48.48 -53.69
C PRO A 2 65.45 -49.54 -52.70
N ASP A 3 65.96 -49.49 -51.48
CA ASP A 3 65.68 -50.41 -50.38
C ASP A 3 64.22 -50.30 -49.94
N HIS A 4 63.34 -51.04 -50.62
CA HIS A 4 61.89 -51.06 -50.35
C HIS A 4 61.53 -51.62 -48.95
N ALA A 5 62.43 -52.37 -48.30
CA ALA A 5 62.23 -52.93 -46.97
C ALA A 5 62.37 -51.82 -45.89
N GLY A 6 63.39 -50.97 -46.00
CA GLY A 6 63.59 -49.85 -45.07
C GLY A 6 62.51 -48.79 -45.20
N MET A 7 61.94 -48.58 -46.38
CA MET A 7 60.83 -47.61 -46.55
C MET A 7 59.51 -48.10 -45.93
N ARG A 8 59.19 -49.40 -46.04
CA ARG A 8 58.00 -50.03 -45.42
C ARG A 8 58.07 -49.96 -43.89
N THR A 9 59.22 -50.20 -43.29
CA THR A 9 59.42 -50.14 -41.84
C THR A 9 59.26 -48.71 -41.35
N ARG A 10 59.79 -47.70 -42.04
CA ARG A 10 59.61 -46.28 -41.71
C ARG A 10 58.17 -45.85 -41.86
N LEU A 11 57.46 -46.30 -42.89
CA LEU A 11 56.03 -46.02 -43.09
C LEU A 11 55.18 -46.67 -41.99
N ALA A 12 55.47 -47.91 -41.60
CA ALA A 12 54.76 -48.60 -40.50
C ALA A 12 54.98 -47.91 -39.15
N LEU A 13 56.23 -47.50 -38.88
CA LEU A 13 56.51 -46.69 -37.67
C LEU A 13 55.74 -45.38 -37.63
N LEU A 14 55.69 -44.69 -38.77
CA LEU A 14 54.93 -43.41 -38.87
C LEU A 14 53.42 -43.60 -38.67
N VAL A 15 52.85 -44.70 -39.25
CA VAL A 15 51.42 -45.05 -38.98
C VAL A 15 51.20 -45.42 -37.56
N ILE A 16 52.06 -46.13 -36.87
CA ILE A 16 51.95 -46.49 -35.47
C ILE A 16 51.99 -45.20 -34.58
N VAL A 17 52.93 -44.29 -34.86
CA VAL A 17 53.02 -43.01 -34.11
C VAL A 17 51.77 -42.21 -34.33
N LEU A 18 51.26 -42.09 -35.57
CA LEU A 18 50.00 -41.35 -35.83
C LEU A 18 48.80 -42.02 -35.20
N ALA A 19 48.70 -43.35 -35.22
CA ALA A 19 47.60 -44.08 -34.58
C ALA A 19 47.63 -43.93 -33.04
N THR A 20 48.83 -43.97 -32.46
CA THR A 20 48.99 -43.75 -30.99
C THR A 20 48.61 -42.32 -30.62
N PHE A 21 49.03 -41.31 -31.38
CA PHE A 21 48.67 -39.91 -31.14
C PHE A 21 47.19 -39.71 -31.32
N ALA A 22 46.57 -40.28 -32.39
CA ALA A 22 45.11 -40.18 -32.56
C ALA A 22 44.35 -40.88 -31.46
N GLY A 23 44.78 -42.02 -30.96
CA GLY A 23 44.21 -42.75 -29.84
C GLY A 23 44.32 -41.96 -28.53
N ALA A 24 45.48 -41.38 -28.27
CA ALA A 24 45.69 -40.54 -27.10
C ALA A 24 44.80 -39.27 -27.14
N THR A 25 44.65 -38.67 -28.30
CA THR A 25 43.76 -37.50 -28.49
C THR A 25 42.30 -37.89 -28.30
N ALA A 26 41.87 -39.01 -28.85
CA ALA A 26 40.50 -39.52 -28.69
C ALA A 26 40.19 -39.85 -27.22
N LEU A 27 41.11 -40.49 -26.50
CA LEU A 27 40.97 -40.77 -25.05
C LEU A 27 40.89 -39.48 -24.24
N ARG A 28 41.71 -38.49 -24.61
CA ARG A 28 41.66 -37.18 -23.92
C ARG A 28 40.37 -36.43 -24.19
N LEU A 29 39.86 -36.46 -25.39
CA LEU A 29 38.56 -35.91 -25.75
C LEU A 29 37.42 -36.62 -25.00
N ALA A 30 37.44 -37.97 -24.99
CA ALA A 30 36.46 -38.74 -24.24
C ALA A 30 36.50 -38.41 -22.73
N TYR A 31 37.68 -38.26 -22.13
CA TYR A 31 37.82 -37.82 -20.75
C TYR A 31 37.19 -36.47 -20.52
N TRP A 32 37.43 -35.46 -21.34
CA TRP A 32 36.86 -34.13 -21.19
C TRP A 32 35.36 -34.07 -21.52
N GLN A 33 34.91 -34.82 -22.54
CA GLN A 33 33.52 -34.75 -22.98
C GLN A 33 32.59 -35.66 -22.17
N VAL A 34 33.07 -36.83 -21.72
CA VAL A 34 32.27 -37.82 -21.01
C VAL A 34 32.52 -37.75 -19.49
N ALA A 35 33.79 -37.93 -19.07
CA ALA A 35 34.10 -38.01 -17.63
C ALA A 35 33.95 -36.65 -16.90
N ARG A 36 34.31 -35.55 -17.59
CA ARG A 36 34.19 -34.18 -17.02
C ARG A 36 33.15 -33.33 -17.74
N GLY A 37 32.34 -33.91 -18.62
CA GLY A 37 31.37 -33.19 -19.43
C GLY A 37 30.35 -32.41 -18.58
N ASP A 38 29.84 -33.02 -17.53
CA ASP A 38 28.85 -32.43 -16.68
C ASP A 38 29.45 -31.28 -15.83
N GLU A 39 30.67 -31.44 -15.33
CA GLU A 39 31.39 -30.37 -14.61
C GLU A 39 31.66 -29.17 -15.55
N LEU A 40 32.06 -29.42 -16.79
CA LEU A 40 32.33 -28.36 -17.74
C LEU A 40 31.06 -27.67 -18.20
N ARG A 41 29.96 -28.41 -18.39
CA ARG A 41 28.63 -27.82 -18.66
C ARG A 41 28.17 -26.96 -17.51
N ALA A 42 28.32 -27.42 -16.27
CA ALA A 42 27.98 -26.62 -15.08
C ALA A 42 28.81 -25.34 -15.01
N LYS A 43 30.13 -25.40 -15.25
CA LYS A 43 30.98 -24.21 -15.28
C LYS A 43 30.66 -23.26 -16.43
N ALA A 44 30.36 -23.76 -17.61
CA ALA A 44 29.93 -22.96 -18.75
C ALA A 44 28.57 -22.28 -18.46
N PHE A 45 27.64 -23.03 -17.86
CA PHE A 45 26.35 -22.49 -17.45
C PHE A 45 26.53 -21.32 -16.48
N LEU A 46 27.34 -21.45 -15.42
CA LEU A 46 27.61 -20.39 -14.45
C LEU A 46 28.26 -19.14 -15.06
N GLN A 47 28.95 -19.27 -16.20
CA GLN A 47 29.54 -18.12 -16.90
C GLN A 47 28.49 -17.28 -17.66
N ILE A 48 27.43 -17.91 -18.14
CA ILE A 48 26.39 -17.27 -18.96
C ILE A 48 25.05 -17.14 -18.26
N ALA A 49 24.87 -17.85 -17.12
CA ALA A 49 23.67 -17.78 -16.35
C ALA A 49 23.64 -16.49 -15.50
N ARG A 50 22.48 -15.89 -15.43
CA ARG A 50 22.20 -14.74 -14.57
C ARG A 50 20.97 -15.03 -13.74
N PRO A 51 20.93 -14.52 -12.50
CA PRO A 51 19.70 -14.59 -11.72
C PRO A 51 18.60 -13.79 -12.44
N VAL A 52 17.43 -14.39 -12.50
CA VAL A 52 16.20 -13.78 -13.00
C VAL A 52 15.21 -13.85 -11.84
N GLU A 53 14.78 -12.71 -11.41
CA GLU A 53 13.76 -12.58 -10.37
C GLU A 53 12.39 -12.54 -11.04
N VAL A 54 11.50 -13.44 -10.61
CA VAL A 54 10.10 -13.46 -11.02
C VAL A 54 9.28 -13.00 -9.82
N ALA A 55 8.59 -11.89 -9.97
CA ALA A 55 7.78 -11.32 -8.91
C ALA A 55 6.75 -12.33 -8.38
N ALA A 56 6.59 -12.38 -7.06
CA ALA A 56 5.55 -13.19 -6.45
C ALA A 56 4.16 -12.63 -6.79
N VAL A 57 3.17 -13.50 -6.73
CA VAL A 57 1.77 -13.07 -6.80
C VAL A 57 1.41 -12.44 -5.47
N ARG A 58 1.02 -11.16 -5.51
CA ARG A 58 0.59 -10.43 -4.32
C ARG A 58 -0.75 -10.95 -3.82
N GLY A 59 -0.89 -11.13 -2.51
CA GLY A 59 -2.09 -11.66 -1.86
C GLY A 59 -3.34 -10.84 -2.16
N THR A 60 -4.49 -11.51 -2.19
CA THR A 60 -5.79 -10.89 -2.42
C THR A 60 -6.26 -10.17 -1.17
N ILE A 61 -6.89 -9.00 -1.31
CA ILE A 61 -7.58 -8.33 -0.22
C ILE A 61 -9.08 -8.47 -0.43
N THR A 62 -9.78 -8.99 0.59
CA THR A 62 -11.24 -9.16 0.57
C THR A 62 -11.90 -8.40 1.72
N ASP A 63 -13.17 -8.10 1.58
CA ASP A 63 -14.03 -7.67 2.67
C ASP A 63 -14.39 -8.87 3.57
N ARG A 64 -15.12 -8.63 4.66
CA ARG A 64 -15.57 -9.66 5.61
C ARG A 64 -16.44 -10.76 5.01
N ASN A 65 -17.07 -10.50 3.86
CA ASN A 65 -17.99 -11.39 3.15
C ASN A 65 -17.32 -12.12 1.97
N GLY A 66 -16.01 -11.87 1.73
CA GLY A 66 -15.26 -12.44 0.61
C GLY A 66 -15.36 -11.64 -0.69
N THR A 67 -15.94 -10.44 -0.67
CA THR A 67 -15.93 -9.53 -1.82
C THR A 67 -14.50 -9.07 -2.09
N ILE A 68 -14.03 -9.24 -3.32
CA ILE A 68 -12.66 -8.85 -3.72
C ILE A 68 -12.56 -7.33 -3.76
N LEU A 69 -11.66 -6.78 -2.94
CA LEU A 69 -11.30 -5.37 -2.90
C LEU A 69 -10.04 -5.06 -3.70
N ALA A 70 -9.06 -5.96 -3.67
CA ALA A 70 -7.86 -5.87 -4.50
C ALA A 70 -7.35 -7.26 -4.85
N ILE A 71 -6.94 -7.46 -6.11
CA ILE A 71 -6.45 -8.73 -6.64
C ILE A 71 -5.29 -8.50 -7.59
N SER A 72 -4.40 -9.50 -7.71
CA SER A 72 -3.37 -9.52 -8.74
C SER A 72 -3.91 -10.16 -10.01
N ALA A 73 -3.77 -9.48 -11.12
CA ALA A 73 -4.03 -9.99 -12.47
C ALA A 73 -2.72 -9.98 -13.26
N TYR A 74 -2.74 -10.56 -14.44
CA TYR A 74 -1.59 -10.57 -15.34
C TYR A 74 -1.91 -9.77 -16.59
N ARG A 75 -0.92 -9.02 -17.07
CA ARG A 75 -0.99 -8.32 -18.35
C ARG A 75 0.27 -8.55 -19.13
N ASP A 76 0.19 -8.43 -20.43
CA ASP A 76 1.36 -8.42 -21.29
C ASP A 76 1.91 -6.99 -21.38
N ARG A 77 3.23 -6.89 -21.32
CA ARG A 77 3.97 -5.69 -21.66
C ARG A 77 4.81 -5.97 -22.89
N LEU A 78 5.02 -4.96 -23.70
CA LEU A 78 5.73 -5.04 -24.96
C LEU A 78 7.15 -4.49 -24.80
N ALA A 79 8.14 -5.31 -25.09
CA ALA A 79 9.54 -4.92 -25.09
C ALA A 79 10.14 -5.01 -26.50
N ALA A 80 11.07 -4.14 -26.81
CA ALA A 80 11.90 -4.22 -28.03
C ALA A 80 13.39 -4.31 -27.66
N TYR A 81 14.14 -5.00 -28.51
CA TYR A 81 15.58 -5.21 -28.38
C TYR A 81 16.33 -4.54 -29.53
N PRO A 82 16.56 -3.21 -29.49
CA PRO A 82 17.03 -2.41 -30.63
C PRO A 82 18.34 -2.89 -31.27
N LYS A 83 19.26 -3.49 -30.50
CA LYS A 83 20.51 -4.04 -31.03
C LYS A 83 20.29 -5.24 -31.95
N LEU A 84 19.14 -5.90 -31.85
CA LEU A 84 18.75 -7.05 -32.66
C LEU A 84 18.02 -6.65 -33.95
N ILE A 85 17.52 -5.41 -34.00
CA ILE A 85 16.76 -4.89 -35.13
C ILE A 85 17.76 -4.39 -36.19
N PRO A 86 17.84 -5.02 -37.36
CA PRO A 86 18.64 -4.51 -38.46
C PRO A 86 18.20 -3.09 -38.84
N SER A 87 19.16 -2.25 -39.25
CA SER A 87 18.85 -0.84 -39.55
C SER A 87 17.78 -0.67 -40.62
N GLY A 88 17.68 -1.58 -41.59
CA GLY A 88 16.67 -1.56 -42.65
C GLY A 88 15.28 -2.02 -42.19
N GLU A 89 15.16 -2.72 -41.07
CA GLU A 89 13.88 -3.26 -40.52
C GLU A 89 13.24 -2.37 -39.45
N ARG A 90 13.93 -1.31 -39.05
CA ARG A 90 13.44 -0.46 -37.94
C ARG A 90 12.16 0.29 -38.30
N GLU A 91 12.06 0.87 -39.47
CA GLU A 91 10.88 1.58 -39.93
C GLU A 91 9.66 0.65 -40.09
N PRO A 92 9.75 -0.52 -40.78
CA PRO A 92 8.64 -1.48 -40.82
C PRO A 92 8.16 -1.93 -39.44
N ILE A 93 9.07 -2.25 -38.54
CA ILE A 93 8.71 -2.69 -37.19
C ILE A 93 7.98 -1.58 -36.41
N VAL A 94 8.47 -0.32 -36.49
CA VAL A 94 7.80 0.84 -35.87
C VAL A 94 6.43 1.07 -36.48
N ALA A 95 6.26 0.93 -37.79
CA ALA A 95 4.98 1.10 -38.46
C ALA A 95 3.96 0.04 -37.99
N THR A 96 4.39 -1.24 -37.94
CA THR A 96 3.54 -2.33 -37.43
C THR A 96 3.14 -2.13 -35.97
N LEU A 97 4.10 -1.71 -35.13
CA LEU A 97 3.82 -1.41 -33.71
C LEU A 97 2.89 -0.20 -33.56
N ALA A 98 3.06 0.83 -34.38
CA ALA A 98 2.19 2.01 -34.35
C ALA A 98 0.74 1.65 -34.74
N GLU A 99 0.55 0.80 -35.73
CA GLU A 99 -0.77 0.28 -36.10
C GLU A 99 -1.42 -0.54 -34.97
N ILE A 100 -0.68 -1.51 -34.41
CA ILE A 100 -1.20 -2.39 -33.34
C ILE A 100 -1.54 -1.58 -32.07
N LEU A 101 -0.68 -0.64 -31.69
CA LEU A 101 -0.84 0.15 -30.47
C LEU A 101 -1.75 1.37 -30.67
N GLY A 102 -2.07 1.74 -31.90
CA GLY A 102 -2.86 2.93 -32.21
C GLY A 102 -2.11 4.22 -31.94
N LEU A 103 -0.78 4.24 -32.14
CA LEU A 103 0.06 5.41 -31.90
C LEU A 103 -0.19 6.51 -32.91
N ASP A 104 -0.17 7.75 -32.46
CA ASP A 104 -0.16 8.89 -33.36
C ASP A 104 1.21 9.09 -34.02
N ALA A 105 1.32 10.03 -34.99
CA ALA A 105 2.56 10.28 -35.71
C ALA A 105 3.72 10.76 -34.82
N ASN A 106 3.43 11.48 -33.73
CA ASN A 106 4.45 11.97 -32.80
C ASN A 106 4.95 10.83 -31.89
N GLU A 107 4.04 9.99 -31.41
CA GLU A 107 4.33 8.82 -30.60
C GLU A 107 5.15 7.79 -31.41
N ALA A 108 4.75 7.53 -32.65
CA ALA A 108 5.51 6.66 -33.56
C ALA A 108 6.92 7.20 -33.85
N ALA A 109 7.07 8.51 -34.08
CA ALA A 109 8.36 9.13 -34.23
C ALA A 109 9.23 9.05 -32.97
N ALA A 110 8.64 9.21 -31.79
CA ALA A 110 9.32 9.05 -30.51
C ALA A 110 9.78 7.60 -30.29
N LEU A 111 8.95 6.60 -30.63
CA LEU A 111 9.32 5.20 -30.59
C LEU A 111 10.46 4.88 -31.55
N SER A 112 10.40 5.39 -32.80
CA SER A 112 11.46 5.27 -33.79
C SER A 112 12.79 5.82 -33.27
N ALA A 113 12.79 7.02 -32.69
CA ALA A 113 13.97 7.63 -32.09
C ALA A 113 14.57 6.79 -30.95
N ARG A 114 13.72 6.21 -30.09
CA ARG A 114 14.15 5.33 -28.99
C ARG A 114 14.80 4.04 -29.54
N ILE A 115 14.22 3.42 -30.56
CA ILE A 115 14.78 2.24 -31.21
C ILE A 115 16.09 2.57 -31.94
N ALA A 116 16.16 3.72 -32.59
CA ALA A 116 17.38 4.17 -33.27
C ALA A 116 18.55 4.45 -32.31
N GLY A 117 18.25 4.84 -31.07
CA GLY A 117 19.23 5.04 -30.01
C GLY A 117 20.02 3.80 -29.58
N GLY A 118 19.61 2.58 -29.99
CA GLY A 118 20.40 1.36 -29.95
C GLY A 118 20.62 0.74 -28.58
N GLY A 119 19.71 0.88 -27.66
CA GLY A 119 19.71 0.22 -26.34
C GLY A 119 19.62 -1.32 -26.44
N GLU A 120 19.94 -2.02 -25.36
CA GLU A 120 19.77 -3.48 -25.31
C GLU A 120 18.30 -3.86 -25.12
N TYR A 121 17.55 -3.03 -24.41
CA TYR A 121 16.16 -3.24 -24.04
C TYR A 121 15.42 -1.90 -23.99
N ILE A 122 14.21 -1.88 -24.53
CA ILE A 122 13.28 -0.74 -24.46
C ILE A 122 11.91 -1.32 -24.11
N LEU A 123 11.32 -0.85 -23.03
CA LEU A 123 9.91 -1.07 -22.75
C LEU A 123 9.10 -0.17 -23.70
N VAL A 124 8.38 -0.77 -24.64
CA VAL A 124 7.56 -0.05 -25.63
C VAL A 124 6.24 0.37 -25.00
N ASP A 125 5.53 -0.60 -24.45
CA ASP A 125 4.27 -0.39 -23.73
C ASP A 125 4.19 -1.33 -22.53
N ARG A 126 3.64 -0.84 -21.42
CA ARG A 126 3.54 -1.58 -20.17
C ARG A 126 2.20 -2.31 -20.01
N ALA A 127 1.18 -1.93 -20.75
CA ALA A 127 -0.19 -2.39 -20.50
C ALA A 127 -0.95 -2.62 -21.78
N LEU A 128 -0.64 -3.71 -22.46
CA LEU A 128 -1.37 -4.10 -23.66
C LEU A 128 -2.79 -4.57 -23.32
N THR A 129 -3.75 -4.23 -24.19
CA THR A 129 -5.05 -4.88 -24.18
C THR A 129 -4.93 -6.33 -24.71
N ASP A 130 -5.95 -7.15 -24.46
CA ASP A 130 -5.98 -8.53 -24.97
C ASP A 130 -5.91 -8.55 -26.51
N GLU A 131 -6.58 -7.59 -27.19
CA GLU A 131 -6.55 -7.44 -28.64
C GLU A 131 -5.15 -7.05 -29.14
N GLN A 132 -4.50 -6.10 -28.49
CA GLN A 132 -3.12 -5.70 -28.81
C GLN A 132 -2.15 -6.86 -28.59
N SER A 133 -2.27 -7.57 -27.49
CA SER A 133 -1.46 -8.75 -27.18
C SER A 133 -1.63 -9.84 -28.24
N ALA A 134 -2.86 -10.10 -28.68
CA ALA A 134 -3.14 -11.06 -29.74
C ALA A 134 -2.55 -10.62 -31.09
N ALA A 135 -2.66 -9.33 -31.43
CA ALA A 135 -2.10 -8.76 -32.64
C ALA A 135 -0.57 -8.85 -32.66
N VAL A 136 0.09 -8.53 -31.54
CA VAL A 136 1.55 -8.68 -31.41
C VAL A 136 1.97 -10.15 -31.57
N ARG A 137 1.23 -11.11 -30.95
CA ARG A 137 1.53 -12.54 -31.11
C ARG A 137 1.39 -13.01 -32.57
N ALA A 138 0.39 -12.51 -33.29
CA ALA A 138 0.19 -12.80 -34.69
C ALA A 138 1.37 -12.26 -35.54
N ALA A 139 1.76 -11.00 -35.33
CA ALA A 139 2.86 -10.36 -36.04
C ALA A 139 4.23 -10.97 -35.73
N LEU A 140 4.41 -11.53 -34.52
CA LEU A 140 5.61 -12.36 -34.20
C LEU A 140 5.58 -13.70 -34.91
N ALA A 141 4.41 -14.30 -35.08
CA ALA A 141 4.29 -15.62 -35.73
C ALA A 141 4.44 -15.54 -37.24
N ASP A 142 4.02 -14.46 -37.89
CA ASP A 142 4.16 -14.25 -39.34
C ASP A 142 5.50 -13.60 -39.76
N GLY A 143 6.32 -13.18 -38.75
CA GLY A 143 7.63 -12.57 -38.98
C GLY A 143 7.58 -11.07 -39.28
N SER A 144 6.43 -10.41 -39.17
CA SER A 144 6.30 -8.95 -39.33
C SER A 144 6.96 -8.16 -38.18
N LEU A 145 7.12 -8.80 -37.01
CA LEU A 145 7.86 -8.28 -35.88
C LEU A 145 9.02 -9.19 -35.52
N GLU A 146 10.23 -8.66 -35.60
CA GLU A 146 11.44 -9.31 -35.10
C GLU A 146 12.07 -8.50 -33.98
N ALA A 147 12.78 -9.18 -33.07
CA ALA A 147 13.47 -8.56 -31.96
C ALA A 147 12.55 -7.74 -31.04
N VAL A 148 11.30 -8.17 -30.95
CA VAL A 148 10.27 -7.67 -30.05
C VAL A 148 9.78 -8.84 -29.20
N GLY A 149 9.33 -8.60 -27.98
CA GLY A 149 8.86 -9.66 -27.10
C GLY A 149 7.69 -9.21 -26.24
N LEU A 150 6.80 -10.16 -25.97
CA LEU A 150 5.78 -10.01 -24.94
C LEU A 150 6.31 -10.61 -23.63
N GLU A 151 6.23 -9.85 -22.58
CA GLU A 151 6.59 -10.24 -21.23
C GLU A 151 5.35 -10.11 -20.35
N THR A 152 4.96 -11.19 -19.69
CA THR A 152 3.82 -11.16 -18.78
C THR A 152 4.27 -10.67 -17.40
N GLU A 153 3.62 -9.63 -16.88
CA GLU A 153 3.87 -9.13 -15.53
C GLU A 153 2.59 -9.17 -14.68
N PRO A 154 2.69 -9.47 -13.38
CA PRO A 154 1.57 -9.25 -12.49
C PRO A 154 1.34 -7.75 -12.29
N TYR A 155 0.08 -7.36 -12.18
CA TYR A 155 -0.32 -6.00 -11.81
C TYR A 155 -1.50 -6.04 -10.85
N ARG A 156 -1.67 -4.96 -10.08
CA ARG A 156 -2.73 -4.87 -9.09
C ARG A 156 -3.99 -4.30 -9.69
N VAL A 157 -5.14 -4.88 -9.33
CA VAL A 157 -6.47 -4.45 -9.78
C VAL A 157 -7.36 -4.22 -8.57
N TYR A 158 -8.07 -3.11 -8.57
CA TYR A 158 -9.09 -2.72 -7.60
C TYR A 158 -10.44 -2.73 -8.32
N PRO A 159 -11.16 -3.86 -8.31
CA PRO A 159 -12.28 -4.08 -9.23
C PRO A 159 -13.55 -3.33 -8.86
N ALA A 160 -13.70 -2.95 -7.58
CA ALA A 160 -14.92 -2.31 -7.09
C ALA A 160 -14.87 -0.79 -7.30
N ALA A 161 -15.90 -0.26 -7.98
CA ALA A 161 -16.07 1.18 -8.10
C ALA A 161 -16.49 1.80 -6.78
N GLY A 162 -15.93 2.97 -6.46
CA GLY A 162 -16.25 3.76 -5.27
C GLY A 162 -17.58 4.48 -5.36
N GLY A 163 -17.98 5.09 -4.25
CA GLY A 163 -19.22 5.85 -4.15
C GLY A 163 -19.19 7.21 -4.86
N ALA A 164 -17.99 7.77 -5.10
CA ALA A 164 -17.79 8.98 -5.88
C ALA A 164 -17.40 8.64 -7.34
N PRO A 165 -17.79 9.46 -8.33
CA PRO A 165 -17.42 9.24 -9.72
C PRO A 165 -15.90 9.23 -9.93
N GLY A 166 -15.38 8.24 -10.68
CA GLY A 166 -13.97 8.13 -11.01
C GLY A 166 -13.09 7.75 -9.82
N THR A 167 -13.63 7.01 -8.84
CA THR A 167 -12.88 6.47 -7.70
C THR A 167 -13.04 4.97 -7.59
N THR A 168 -12.07 4.30 -6.98
CA THR A 168 -12.21 2.92 -6.52
C THR A 168 -12.70 2.87 -5.07
N LEU A 169 -13.39 1.77 -4.72
CA LEU A 169 -13.92 1.56 -3.37
C LEU A 169 -12.82 1.54 -2.32
N ALA A 170 -13.02 2.25 -1.23
CA ALA A 170 -12.11 2.33 -0.10
C ALA A 170 -10.68 2.76 -0.47
N SER A 171 -10.52 3.64 -1.46
CA SER A 171 -9.20 3.98 -2.03
C SER A 171 -8.18 4.44 -0.99
N GLN A 172 -8.53 5.31 -0.03
CA GLN A 172 -7.60 5.76 1.01
C GLN A 172 -7.26 4.65 2.00
N LEU A 173 -8.23 3.80 2.34
CA LEU A 173 -8.00 2.67 3.24
C LEU A 173 -7.11 1.62 2.58
N LEU A 174 -7.38 1.27 1.32
CA LEU A 174 -6.62 0.25 0.61
C LEU A 174 -5.23 0.73 0.21
N GLY A 175 -5.10 1.97 -0.25
CA GLY A 175 -3.89 2.42 -0.92
C GLY A 175 -3.82 1.89 -2.36
N PHE A 176 -2.61 1.77 -2.89
CA PHE A 176 -2.35 1.22 -4.22
C PHE A 176 -0.98 0.56 -4.30
N VAL A 177 -0.74 -0.21 -5.36
CA VAL A 177 0.59 -0.75 -5.67
C VAL A 177 1.23 0.09 -6.76
N SER A 178 2.42 0.61 -6.48
CA SER A 178 3.17 1.44 -7.40
C SER A 178 3.81 0.61 -8.54
N SER A 179 4.35 1.31 -9.52
CA SER A 179 4.89 0.68 -10.73
C SER A 179 6.10 -0.22 -10.49
N ASP A 180 6.76 -0.12 -9.35
CA ASP A 180 7.86 -0.99 -8.92
C ASP A 180 7.38 -2.23 -8.14
N GLY A 181 6.06 -2.38 -7.93
CA GLY A 181 5.44 -3.50 -7.24
C GLY A 181 5.30 -3.32 -5.73
N SER A 182 5.74 -2.20 -5.16
CA SER A 182 5.60 -1.92 -3.73
C SER A 182 4.25 -1.32 -3.38
N GLY A 183 3.74 -1.68 -2.20
CA GLY A 183 2.53 -1.08 -1.65
C GLY A 183 2.76 0.36 -1.22
N SER A 184 1.81 1.24 -1.57
CA SER A 184 1.87 2.65 -1.26
C SER A 184 0.56 3.10 -0.62
N TYR A 185 0.67 3.76 0.53
CA TYR A 185 -0.46 4.18 1.35
C TYR A 185 -1.34 3.03 1.86
N GLY A 186 -2.21 3.32 2.80
CA GLY A 186 -3.23 2.41 3.31
C GLY A 186 -2.74 1.01 3.68
N ILE A 187 -3.61 0.03 3.46
CA ILE A 187 -3.37 -1.40 3.73
C ILE A 187 -2.25 -1.96 2.84
N GLU A 188 -2.18 -1.54 1.57
CA GLU A 188 -1.14 -2.01 0.65
C GLU A 188 0.26 -1.68 1.16
N GLN A 189 0.46 -0.51 1.79
CA GLN A 189 1.75 -0.14 2.40
C GLN A 189 1.92 -0.75 3.79
N GLY A 190 0.89 -0.68 4.64
CA GLY A 190 0.99 -1.15 6.03
C GLY A 190 1.23 -2.65 6.15
N PHE A 191 0.74 -3.43 5.18
CA PHE A 191 0.85 -4.88 5.13
C PHE A 191 1.67 -5.37 3.93
N ASP A 192 2.56 -4.52 3.39
CA ASP A 192 3.33 -4.85 2.19
C ASP A 192 4.15 -6.14 2.34
N GLU A 193 4.84 -6.32 3.46
CA GLU A 193 5.64 -7.53 3.75
C GLU A 193 4.79 -8.82 3.71
N VAL A 194 3.53 -8.74 4.12
CA VAL A 194 2.61 -9.88 4.15
C VAL A 194 2.03 -10.14 2.77
N LEU A 195 1.62 -9.07 2.08
CA LEU A 195 0.94 -9.12 0.79
C LEU A 195 1.89 -9.40 -0.37
N ALA A 196 3.12 -8.88 -0.36
CA ALA A 196 4.03 -8.96 -1.51
C ALA A 196 4.56 -10.38 -1.76
N GLY A 197 4.69 -11.20 -0.72
CA GLY A 197 5.31 -12.52 -0.82
C GLY A 197 6.81 -12.45 -1.08
N ALA A 198 7.40 -13.58 -1.41
CA ALA A 198 8.82 -13.72 -1.75
C ALA A 198 8.98 -14.04 -3.23
N PRO A 199 9.80 -13.29 -3.99
CA PRO A 199 9.98 -13.53 -5.41
C PRO A 199 10.65 -14.88 -5.65
N LYS A 200 10.31 -15.51 -6.79
CA LYS A 200 10.97 -16.72 -7.26
C LYS A 200 12.29 -16.33 -7.93
N LEU A 201 13.39 -16.94 -7.50
CA LEU A 201 14.69 -16.75 -8.11
C LEU A 201 14.99 -17.90 -9.07
N LEU A 202 15.20 -17.57 -10.32
CA LEU A 202 15.63 -18.49 -11.37
C LEU A 202 17.06 -18.14 -11.78
N GLU A 203 17.83 -19.15 -12.11
CA GLU A 203 19.09 -19.00 -12.83
C GLU A 203 18.86 -19.50 -14.25
N ALA A 204 19.01 -18.64 -15.24
CA ALA A 204 18.83 -18.98 -16.64
C ALA A 204 20.04 -18.55 -17.46
N ALA A 205 20.49 -19.42 -18.37
CA ALA A 205 21.45 -19.04 -19.41
C ALA A 205 20.80 -17.96 -20.29
N ARG A 206 21.61 -17.02 -20.74
CA ARG A 206 21.15 -16.00 -21.68
C ARG A 206 21.71 -16.25 -23.05
N ASP A 207 20.93 -15.92 -24.06
CA ASP A 207 21.43 -15.89 -25.42
C ASP A 207 22.46 -14.74 -25.60
N PRO A 208 23.18 -14.66 -26.73
CA PRO A 208 24.14 -13.59 -27.00
C PRO A 208 23.54 -12.17 -26.88
N PHE A 209 22.22 -12.06 -26.85
CA PHE A 209 21.47 -10.84 -26.81
C PHE A 209 20.90 -10.53 -25.40
N GLY A 210 21.24 -11.38 -24.45
CA GLY A 210 20.84 -11.17 -23.03
C GLY A 210 19.45 -11.71 -22.66
N ARG A 211 18.72 -12.38 -23.59
CA ARG A 211 17.40 -12.96 -23.30
C ARG A 211 17.54 -14.27 -22.52
N PRO A 212 16.75 -14.49 -21.47
CA PRO A 212 16.78 -15.76 -20.75
C PRO A 212 16.32 -16.92 -21.65
N LEU A 213 17.09 -17.97 -21.70
CA LEU A 213 16.71 -19.20 -22.36
C LEU A 213 15.87 -20.05 -21.43
N GLY A 214 14.55 -20.05 -21.61
CA GLY A 214 13.60 -20.73 -20.73
C GLY A 214 13.88 -22.21 -20.51
N SER A 215 14.39 -22.91 -21.55
CA SER A 215 14.80 -24.33 -21.46
C SER A 215 16.00 -24.59 -20.55
N SER A 216 16.76 -23.55 -20.18
CA SER A 216 17.91 -23.63 -19.28
C SER A 216 17.60 -23.17 -17.86
N ALA A 217 16.38 -22.68 -17.61
CA ALA A 217 16.01 -22.11 -16.32
C ALA A 217 16.05 -23.14 -15.19
N ARG A 218 16.80 -22.83 -14.15
CA ARG A 218 16.89 -23.61 -12.92
C ARG A 218 16.34 -22.78 -11.75
N VAL A 219 15.47 -23.37 -10.97
CA VAL A 219 14.95 -22.73 -9.77
C VAL A 219 16.03 -22.73 -8.69
N ILE A 220 16.44 -21.57 -8.22
CA ILE A 220 17.35 -21.37 -7.09
C ILE A 220 16.51 -21.26 -5.81
N ASP A 221 15.47 -20.43 -5.85
CA ASP A 221 14.51 -20.25 -4.78
C ASP A 221 13.09 -20.29 -5.38
N PRO A 222 12.21 -21.16 -4.88
CA PRO A 222 10.83 -21.23 -5.39
C PRO A 222 10.01 -19.97 -5.05
N GLY A 223 10.47 -19.17 -4.11
CA GLY A 223 9.69 -18.04 -3.56
C GLY A 223 8.42 -18.51 -2.87
N ALA A 224 7.56 -17.56 -2.53
CA ALA A 224 6.24 -17.81 -1.97
C ALA A 224 5.26 -16.72 -2.41
N PRO A 225 4.00 -17.05 -2.72
CA PRO A 225 2.98 -16.04 -2.96
C PRO A 225 2.74 -15.23 -1.69
N GLY A 226 2.26 -14.01 -1.84
CA GLY A 226 1.79 -13.20 -0.72
C GLY A 226 0.58 -13.85 -0.03
N ALA A 227 0.42 -13.58 1.25
CA ALA A 227 -0.75 -14.04 1.99
C ALA A 227 -1.97 -13.18 1.67
N ASP A 228 -3.14 -13.82 1.60
CA ASP A 228 -4.40 -13.11 1.45
C ASP A 228 -4.78 -12.40 2.75
N LEU A 229 -5.47 -11.27 2.63
CA LEU A 229 -5.92 -10.47 3.75
C LEU A 229 -7.43 -10.27 3.68
N THR A 230 -8.13 -10.67 4.76
CA THR A 230 -9.57 -10.39 4.92
C THR A 230 -9.74 -9.24 5.90
N LEU A 231 -10.39 -8.18 5.46
CA LEU A 231 -10.70 -7.00 6.27
C LEU A 231 -12.06 -7.17 6.98
N THR A 232 -12.25 -6.45 8.06
CA THR A 232 -13.54 -6.35 8.77
C THR A 232 -14.55 -5.46 8.04
N ILE A 233 -14.13 -4.75 7.00
CA ILE A 233 -14.95 -3.88 6.16
C ILE A 233 -16.10 -4.67 5.52
N ASP A 234 -17.29 -4.08 5.49
CA ASP A 234 -18.41 -4.51 4.68
C ASP A 234 -18.48 -3.64 3.43
N ALA A 235 -18.28 -4.24 2.25
CA ALA A 235 -18.19 -3.51 0.98
C ALA A 235 -19.49 -2.77 0.64
N GLY A 236 -20.65 -3.32 1.04
CA GLY A 236 -21.94 -2.67 0.82
C GLY A 236 -22.10 -1.41 1.68
N LEU A 237 -21.76 -1.51 2.97
CA LEU A 237 -21.77 -0.39 3.89
C LEU A 237 -20.72 0.67 3.49
N GLN A 238 -19.54 0.25 3.08
CA GLN A 238 -18.48 1.12 2.56
C GLN A 238 -18.96 1.95 1.37
N LEU A 239 -19.55 1.30 0.38
CA LEU A 239 -20.08 1.97 -0.80
C LEU A 239 -21.19 2.98 -0.46
N GLN A 240 -22.08 2.62 0.46
CA GLN A 240 -23.14 3.53 0.92
C GLN A 240 -22.54 4.74 1.65
N LEU A 241 -21.58 4.50 2.55
CA LEU A 241 -20.89 5.57 3.27
C LEU A 241 -20.22 6.55 2.31
N GLU A 242 -19.47 6.05 1.31
CA GLU A 242 -18.81 6.91 0.33
C GLU A 242 -19.80 7.77 -0.48
N LYS A 243 -20.96 7.21 -0.86
CA LYS A 243 -22.01 7.96 -1.57
C LYS A 243 -22.57 9.10 -0.71
N GLU A 244 -22.85 8.84 0.56
CA GLU A 244 -23.34 9.86 1.49
C GLU A 244 -22.30 10.95 1.74
N LEU A 245 -21.04 10.56 1.93
CA LEU A 245 -19.94 11.52 2.11
C LEU A 245 -19.72 12.35 0.84
N TYR A 246 -19.84 11.75 -0.34
CA TYR A 246 -19.74 12.48 -1.60
C TYR A 246 -20.89 13.49 -1.76
N ALA A 247 -22.11 13.10 -1.42
CA ALA A 247 -23.26 14.00 -1.44
C ALA A 247 -23.06 15.19 -0.47
N ALA A 248 -22.59 14.93 0.75
CA ALA A 248 -22.28 15.96 1.73
C ALA A 248 -21.13 16.86 1.26
N TRP A 249 -20.07 16.28 0.70
CA TRP A 249 -18.93 17.04 0.17
C TRP A 249 -19.34 18.04 -0.91
N VAL A 250 -20.22 17.63 -1.81
CA VAL A 250 -20.76 18.49 -2.88
C VAL A 250 -21.68 19.57 -2.30
N ALA A 251 -22.60 19.18 -1.40
CA ALA A 251 -23.58 20.10 -0.82
C ALA A 251 -22.93 21.20 0.02
N ASP A 252 -21.97 20.83 0.86
CA ASP A 252 -21.32 21.73 1.81
C ASP A 252 -20.10 22.45 1.24
N LYS A 253 -19.67 22.08 0.01
CA LYS A 253 -18.43 22.57 -0.62
C LYS A 253 -17.22 22.40 0.31
N ALA A 254 -17.20 21.31 1.05
CA ALA A 254 -16.15 21.00 2.01
C ALA A 254 -14.83 20.72 1.29
N LYS A 255 -13.70 21.02 1.91
CA LYS A 255 -12.40 20.62 1.39
C LYS A 255 -12.25 19.10 1.42
N ARG A 256 -12.72 18.47 2.49
CA ARG A 256 -12.66 17.04 2.73
C ARG A 256 -13.75 16.62 3.71
N VAL A 257 -14.30 15.44 3.50
CA VAL A 257 -15.27 14.82 4.43
C VAL A 257 -14.78 13.39 4.67
N SER A 258 -14.75 12.97 5.94
CA SER A 258 -14.31 11.62 6.29
C SER A 258 -15.21 11.06 7.40
N ALA A 259 -15.35 9.73 7.41
CA ALA A 259 -16.06 9.01 8.44
C ALA A 259 -15.50 7.60 8.64
N ILE A 260 -15.62 7.11 9.86
CA ILE A 260 -15.32 5.73 10.26
C ILE A 260 -16.56 5.16 10.94
N VAL A 261 -16.92 3.94 10.61
CA VAL A 261 -18.00 3.17 11.23
C VAL A 261 -17.38 1.95 11.91
N MET A 262 -17.60 1.84 13.22
CA MET A 262 -17.07 0.75 14.04
C MET A 262 -18.22 0.05 14.78
N ASP A 263 -18.05 -1.25 14.97
CA ASP A 263 -18.89 -1.99 15.92
C ASP A 263 -18.43 -1.66 17.35
N PRO A 264 -19.30 -1.10 18.20
CA PRO A 264 -18.92 -0.68 19.55
C PRO A 264 -18.63 -1.86 20.49
N HIS A 265 -19.04 -3.08 20.15
CA HIS A 265 -18.84 -4.27 20.98
C HIS A 265 -17.57 -5.03 20.65
N THR A 266 -17.19 -5.06 19.37
CA THR A 266 -16.04 -5.81 18.89
C THR A 266 -14.83 -4.94 18.58
N GLY A 267 -15.05 -3.65 18.32
CA GLY A 267 -14.05 -2.72 17.81
C GLY A 267 -13.72 -2.91 16.32
N GLU A 268 -14.46 -3.79 15.62
CA GLU A 268 -14.26 -3.99 14.19
C GLU A 268 -14.62 -2.73 13.39
N VAL A 269 -13.76 -2.35 12.46
CA VAL A 269 -14.04 -1.28 11.50
C VAL A 269 -14.88 -1.85 10.36
N LEU A 270 -16.12 -1.37 10.24
CA LEU A 270 -17.09 -1.85 9.24
C LEU A 270 -17.06 -1.02 7.97
N ALA A 271 -16.76 0.28 8.05
CA ALA A 271 -16.55 1.15 6.91
C ALA A 271 -15.59 2.30 7.28
N TRP A 272 -14.84 2.76 6.27
CA TRP A 272 -13.78 3.76 6.43
C TRP A 272 -13.64 4.55 5.14
N ALA A 273 -14.06 5.80 5.13
CA ALA A 273 -14.08 6.57 3.90
C ALA A 273 -13.66 8.03 4.10
N THR A 274 -12.96 8.53 3.09
CA THR A 274 -12.59 9.94 2.93
C THR A 274 -12.93 10.40 1.50
N VAL A 275 -13.53 11.57 1.36
CA VAL A 275 -13.86 12.22 0.09
C VAL A 275 -13.19 13.58 0.02
N PRO A 276 -12.54 13.94 -1.11
CA PRO A 276 -12.46 13.21 -2.36
C PRO A 276 -11.52 12.01 -2.28
N GLY A 277 -11.95 10.91 -2.92
CA GLY A 277 -11.17 9.72 -3.16
C GLY A 277 -10.33 9.80 -4.43
N TYR A 278 -9.77 8.69 -4.86
CA TYR A 278 -9.00 8.55 -6.11
C TYR A 278 -9.26 7.19 -6.76
N ASP A 279 -8.85 7.05 -8.03
CA ASP A 279 -8.82 5.76 -8.69
C ASP A 279 -7.47 5.06 -8.41
N ALA A 280 -7.49 3.99 -7.64
CA ALA A 280 -6.28 3.22 -7.32
C ALA A 280 -5.70 2.48 -8.54
N ASN A 281 -6.51 2.26 -9.60
CA ASN A 281 -6.03 1.69 -10.86
C ASN A 281 -5.31 2.73 -11.74
N ASP A 282 -5.64 4.04 -11.59
CA ASP A 282 -4.99 5.16 -12.30
C ASP A 282 -4.52 6.25 -11.31
N TYR A 283 -3.83 5.82 -10.27
CA TYR A 283 -3.36 6.72 -9.22
C TYR A 283 -2.46 7.86 -9.73
N ALA A 284 -1.75 7.66 -10.86
CA ALA A 284 -0.81 8.65 -11.38
C ALA A 284 -1.52 9.93 -11.86
N ALA A 285 -2.69 9.81 -12.49
CA ALA A 285 -3.50 10.94 -12.92
C ALA A 285 -4.02 11.75 -11.72
N ASP A 286 -4.48 11.06 -10.67
CA ASP A 286 -4.93 11.71 -9.45
C ASP A 286 -3.78 12.32 -8.64
N TRP A 287 -2.61 11.66 -8.59
CA TRP A 287 -1.41 12.22 -7.97
C TRP A 287 -0.97 13.52 -8.62
N ALA A 288 -0.94 13.56 -9.95
CA ALA A 288 -0.59 14.77 -10.70
C ALA A 288 -1.57 15.93 -10.45
N ARG A 289 -2.85 15.62 -10.19
CA ARG A 289 -3.91 16.60 -9.93
C ARG A 289 -3.88 17.12 -8.49
N ASP A 290 -3.81 16.24 -7.50
CA ASP A 290 -3.86 16.59 -6.08
C ASP A 290 -3.25 15.47 -5.21
N PRO A 291 -1.93 15.55 -4.91
CA PRO A 291 -1.27 14.55 -4.06
C PRO A 291 -1.83 14.43 -2.65
N SER A 292 -2.54 15.47 -2.15
CA SER A 292 -3.08 15.47 -0.80
C SER A 292 -4.19 14.44 -0.59
N ARG A 293 -4.80 13.93 -1.68
CA ARG A 293 -5.85 12.90 -1.62
C ARG A 293 -5.35 11.55 -1.09
N PHE A 294 -4.04 11.30 -1.20
CA PHE A 294 -3.45 10.03 -0.79
C PHE A 294 -3.18 9.94 0.71
N THR A 295 -3.12 11.08 1.40
CA THR A 295 -3.00 11.11 2.85
C THR A 295 -4.37 10.98 3.49
N ASP A 296 -4.59 9.90 4.24
CA ASP A 296 -5.87 9.68 4.93
C ASP A 296 -5.94 10.50 6.22
N PRO A 297 -6.85 11.49 6.31
CA PRO A 297 -6.98 12.34 7.49
C PRO A 297 -7.47 11.59 8.72
N ILE A 298 -8.12 10.43 8.56
CA ILE A 298 -8.67 9.66 9.68
C ILE A 298 -7.56 9.22 10.65
N VAL A 299 -6.37 8.90 10.12
CA VAL A 299 -5.19 8.51 10.92
C VAL A 299 -4.13 9.60 10.99
N ALA A 300 -3.99 10.42 9.93
CA ALA A 300 -2.86 11.33 9.78
C ALA A 300 -3.11 12.74 10.34
N ASN A 301 -4.37 13.16 10.49
CA ASN A 301 -4.69 14.52 10.89
C ASN A 301 -5.27 14.57 12.29
N GLY A 302 -4.52 15.18 13.20
CA GLY A 302 -5.07 15.57 14.51
C GLY A 302 -5.98 16.81 14.38
N TYR A 303 -7.11 16.79 15.04
CA TYR A 303 -8.04 17.91 15.14
C TYR A 303 -8.54 18.10 16.57
N GLU A 304 -9.07 19.26 16.91
CA GLU A 304 -9.75 19.49 18.17
C GLU A 304 -11.13 18.84 18.13
N PRO A 305 -11.37 17.76 18.91
CA PRO A 305 -12.61 16.99 18.82
C PRO A 305 -13.83 17.73 19.39
N GLY A 306 -13.59 18.78 20.15
CA GLY A 306 -14.66 19.59 20.74
C GLY A 306 -15.54 18.76 21.67
N SER A 307 -16.84 19.00 21.60
CA SER A 307 -17.83 18.46 22.56
C SER A 307 -17.92 16.92 22.61
N VAL A 308 -17.38 16.19 21.65
CA VAL A 308 -17.31 14.73 21.73
C VAL A 308 -16.45 14.28 22.91
N MET A 309 -15.40 15.02 23.24
CA MET A 309 -14.56 14.74 24.42
C MET A 309 -15.29 14.82 25.76
N LYS A 310 -16.45 15.44 25.81
CA LYS A 310 -17.26 15.46 27.03
C LYS A 310 -17.72 14.07 27.47
N MET A 311 -17.84 13.15 26.54
CA MET A 311 -18.11 11.74 26.85
C MET A 311 -16.97 11.13 27.67
N LEU A 312 -15.72 11.40 27.32
CA LEU A 312 -14.54 10.91 28.05
C LEU A 312 -14.39 11.62 29.41
N THR A 313 -14.76 12.91 29.49
CA THR A 313 -14.82 13.64 30.76
C THR A 313 -15.93 13.09 31.66
N ALA A 314 -17.09 12.72 31.08
CA ALA A 314 -18.16 12.06 31.82
C ALA A 314 -17.71 10.70 32.35
N ALA A 315 -17.01 9.92 31.54
CA ALA A 315 -16.43 8.65 31.94
C ALA A 315 -15.52 8.83 33.18
N ALA A 316 -14.57 9.76 33.11
CA ALA A 316 -13.67 10.05 34.24
C ALA A 316 -14.46 10.48 35.52
N ALA A 317 -15.53 11.25 35.35
CA ALA A 317 -16.32 11.73 36.47
C ALA A 317 -17.20 10.66 37.12
N LEU A 318 -17.73 9.74 36.31
CA LEU A 318 -18.54 8.60 36.75
C LEU A 318 -17.70 7.52 37.39
N ASP A 319 -16.60 7.11 36.72
CA ASP A 319 -15.63 6.12 37.20
C ASP A 319 -15.03 6.56 38.57
N GLY A 320 -14.58 7.80 38.66
CA GLY A 320 -14.11 8.43 39.90
C GLY A 320 -15.19 8.73 40.92
N ARG A 321 -16.47 8.39 40.66
CA ARG A 321 -17.63 8.65 41.50
C ARG A 321 -17.78 10.13 41.97
N THR A 322 -17.25 11.05 41.18
CA THR A 322 -17.31 12.49 41.42
C THR A 322 -18.74 13.01 41.22
N VAL A 323 -19.45 12.40 40.30
CA VAL A 323 -20.85 12.66 39.96
C VAL A 323 -21.63 11.38 39.79
N THR A 324 -22.97 11.49 39.86
CA THR A 324 -23.92 10.49 39.34
C THR A 324 -24.73 11.14 38.21
N PRO A 325 -25.41 10.40 37.36
CA PRO A 325 -26.24 10.99 36.29
C PRO A 325 -27.27 12.00 36.79
N SER A 326 -27.82 11.83 38.02
CA SER A 326 -28.79 12.70 38.65
C SER A 326 -28.17 13.84 39.48
N LYS A 327 -26.84 13.87 39.64
CA LYS A 327 -26.15 14.93 40.39
C LYS A 327 -26.44 16.29 39.78
N ILE A 328 -26.89 17.23 40.63
CA ILE A 328 -27.15 18.60 40.19
C ILE A 328 -25.82 19.36 40.05
N VAL A 329 -25.65 19.96 38.90
CA VAL A 329 -24.53 20.84 38.54
C VAL A 329 -25.10 22.21 38.17
N TYR A 330 -24.39 23.28 38.50
CA TYR A 330 -24.79 24.62 38.14
C TYR A 330 -24.16 25.05 36.83
N ASP A 331 -24.97 25.35 35.82
CA ASP A 331 -24.58 25.84 34.51
C ASP A 331 -24.85 27.34 34.40
N SER A 332 -23.80 28.16 34.55
CA SER A 332 -23.87 29.61 34.31
C SER A 332 -23.57 29.90 32.82
N PRO A 333 -23.92 31.09 32.29
CA PRO A 333 -23.57 31.47 30.93
C PRO A 333 -22.07 31.42 30.66
N GLU A 334 -21.28 31.77 31.69
CA GLU A 334 -19.82 31.83 31.62
C GLU A 334 -19.17 31.42 32.95
N LEU A 335 -17.87 31.07 32.85
CA LEU A 335 -16.99 30.77 33.98
C LEU A 335 -15.66 31.49 33.74
N THR A 336 -15.25 32.33 34.66
CA THR A 336 -14.05 33.16 34.55
C THR A 336 -12.85 32.48 35.20
N PHE A 337 -11.73 32.47 34.45
CA PHE A 337 -10.39 32.12 34.91
C PHE A 337 -9.45 33.29 34.52
N ASP A 338 -9.47 34.37 35.32
CA ASP A 338 -8.84 35.63 34.99
C ASP A 338 -7.47 35.52 34.29
N PRO A 339 -7.25 36.10 33.09
CA PRO A 339 -8.18 36.99 32.36
C PRO A 339 -9.12 36.23 31.37
N TYR A 340 -9.16 34.94 31.39
CA TYR A 340 -9.86 34.09 30.39
C TYR A 340 -11.28 33.72 30.85
N ILE A 341 -12.16 33.50 29.88
CA ILE A 341 -13.55 33.16 30.11
C ILE A 341 -13.97 31.98 29.23
N VAL A 342 -14.49 30.93 29.86
CA VAL A 342 -15.18 29.83 29.18
C VAL A 342 -16.65 30.17 29.05
N ARG A 343 -17.23 29.96 27.86
CA ARG A 343 -18.66 30.22 27.60
C ARG A 343 -19.34 28.98 27.02
N ASN A 344 -20.65 28.88 27.30
CA ASN A 344 -21.50 27.98 26.56
C ASN A 344 -21.68 28.47 25.11
N ALA A 345 -21.89 27.56 24.16
CA ALA A 345 -21.96 27.89 22.74
C ALA A 345 -23.10 28.85 22.39
N ASP A 346 -24.21 28.79 23.15
CA ASP A 346 -25.39 29.63 23.00
C ASP A 346 -25.34 30.89 23.87
N HIS A 347 -24.23 31.14 24.60
CA HIS A 347 -24.03 32.23 25.55
C HIS A 347 -25.07 32.28 26.69
N LYS A 348 -25.78 31.17 26.96
CA LYS A 348 -26.81 31.08 28.01
C LYS A 348 -26.42 30.08 29.10
N GLY A 349 -26.94 30.25 30.30
CA GLY A 349 -26.88 29.26 31.36
C GLY A 349 -28.23 28.57 31.53
N MET A 350 -28.21 27.31 31.95
CA MET A 350 -29.42 26.53 32.27
C MET A 350 -29.69 26.47 33.79
N GLY A 351 -28.84 27.10 34.61
CA GLY A 351 -28.99 27.09 36.08
C GLY A 351 -28.67 25.71 36.67
N ARG A 352 -29.53 25.22 37.55
CA ARG A 352 -29.35 23.94 38.25
C ARG A 352 -29.93 22.81 37.40
N ILE A 353 -29.07 22.02 36.78
CA ILE A 353 -29.43 20.88 35.88
C ILE A 353 -28.79 19.59 36.36
N SER A 354 -29.31 18.44 35.94
CA SER A 354 -28.70 17.16 36.21
C SER A 354 -27.42 16.98 35.38
N PHE A 355 -26.49 16.14 35.82
CA PHE A 355 -25.31 15.82 35.04
C PHE A 355 -25.65 15.16 33.69
N ARG A 356 -26.72 14.35 33.63
CA ARG A 356 -27.29 13.84 32.39
C ARG A 356 -27.60 15.01 31.44
N ASP A 357 -28.25 16.07 31.91
CA ASP A 357 -28.58 17.23 31.07
C ASP A 357 -27.35 18.03 30.67
N VAL A 358 -26.27 18.06 31.49
CA VAL A 358 -24.98 18.68 31.12
C VAL A 358 -24.45 18.04 29.84
N ILE A 359 -24.50 16.73 29.75
CA ILE A 359 -24.03 15.97 28.56
C ILE A 359 -25.04 16.11 27.43
N ALA A 360 -26.34 15.89 27.68
CA ALA A 360 -27.40 15.94 26.67
C ALA A 360 -27.49 17.31 25.96
N TYR A 361 -27.31 18.40 26.68
CA TYR A 361 -27.30 19.76 26.12
C TYR A 361 -25.88 20.29 25.85
N SER A 362 -24.87 19.46 25.99
CA SER A 362 -23.48 19.79 25.67
C SER A 362 -22.96 21.07 26.33
N ARG A 363 -23.16 21.24 27.63
CA ARG A 363 -22.84 22.46 28.39
C ARG A 363 -21.34 22.55 28.69
N ASN A 364 -20.64 23.55 28.16
CA ASN A 364 -19.20 23.74 28.37
C ASN A 364 -18.89 24.12 29.83
N VAL A 365 -19.62 25.09 30.35
CA VAL A 365 -19.37 25.64 31.69
C VAL A 365 -19.60 24.60 32.78
N ALA A 366 -20.70 23.85 32.68
CA ALA A 366 -20.98 22.78 33.63
C ALA A 366 -19.98 21.63 33.53
N THR A 367 -19.54 21.28 32.33
CA THR A 367 -18.48 20.27 32.11
C THR A 367 -17.16 20.71 32.75
N ALA A 368 -16.70 21.94 32.51
CA ALA A 368 -15.51 22.50 33.15
C ALA A 368 -15.57 22.47 34.68
N ARG A 369 -16.76 22.77 35.26
CA ARG A 369 -17.00 22.68 36.72
C ARG A 369 -16.94 21.25 37.26
N VAL A 370 -17.36 20.27 36.47
CA VAL A 370 -17.21 18.84 36.84
C VAL A 370 -15.75 18.44 36.75
N ALA A 371 -15.08 18.79 35.64
CA ALA A 371 -13.66 18.48 35.43
C ALA A 371 -12.76 19.03 36.56
N SER A 372 -13.02 20.25 37.05
CA SER A 372 -12.25 20.83 38.15
C SER A 372 -12.40 20.10 39.50
N ARG A 373 -13.28 19.09 39.59
CA ARG A 373 -13.55 18.29 40.79
C ARG A 373 -13.17 16.82 40.64
N LEU A 374 -12.52 16.42 39.55
CA LEU A 374 -12.09 15.04 39.31
C LEU A 374 -11.01 14.57 40.30
N GLY A 375 -10.25 15.51 40.87
CA GLY A 375 -9.22 15.26 41.85
C GLY A 375 -8.98 16.43 42.81
N ARG A 376 -7.90 16.34 43.56
CA ARG A 376 -7.53 17.43 44.49
C ARG A 376 -6.86 18.58 43.74
N GLY A 377 -7.56 19.71 43.62
CA GLY A 377 -7.09 20.88 42.90
C GLY A 377 -6.92 20.61 41.41
N THR A 378 -6.39 21.62 40.72
CA THR A 378 -6.20 21.56 39.26
C THR A 378 -5.26 20.42 38.83
N ALA A 379 -4.13 20.27 39.50
CA ALA A 379 -3.15 19.22 39.17
C ALA A 379 -3.73 17.79 39.31
N GLY A 380 -4.46 17.51 40.41
CA GLY A 380 -5.08 16.20 40.62
C GLY A 380 -6.23 15.95 39.64
N SER A 381 -7.00 16.98 39.29
CA SER A 381 -8.08 16.86 38.31
C SER A 381 -7.54 16.65 36.88
N ALA A 382 -6.44 17.33 36.53
CA ALA A 382 -5.74 17.18 35.26
C ALA A 382 -5.18 15.77 35.11
N ALA A 383 -4.51 15.25 36.15
CA ALA A 383 -3.99 13.89 36.16
C ALA A 383 -5.12 12.86 35.95
N THR A 384 -6.23 12.98 36.71
CA THR A 384 -7.37 12.05 36.58
C THR A 384 -7.96 12.05 35.15
N LEU A 385 -8.14 13.25 34.56
CA LEU A 385 -8.68 13.37 33.20
C LEU A 385 -7.71 12.80 32.14
N HIS A 386 -6.43 13.11 32.28
CA HIS A 386 -5.37 12.61 31.38
C HIS A 386 -5.23 11.07 31.48
N ASP A 387 -5.22 10.52 32.70
CA ASP A 387 -5.14 9.08 32.91
C ASP A 387 -6.31 8.34 32.26
N MET A 388 -7.52 8.88 32.34
CA MET A 388 -8.69 8.34 31.64
C MET A 388 -8.47 8.34 30.13
N TRP A 389 -8.00 9.43 29.54
CA TRP A 389 -7.73 9.51 28.12
C TRP A 389 -6.69 8.47 27.67
N VAL A 390 -5.59 8.33 28.42
CA VAL A 390 -4.53 7.35 28.10
C VAL A 390 -5.04 5.93 28.21
N ARG A 391 -5.86 5.61 29.22
CA ARG A 391 -6.52 4.30 29.35
C ARG A 391 -7.41 3.98 28.15
N LEU A 392 -8.12 4.96 27.63
CA LEU A 392 -8.98 4.84 26.47
C LEU A 392 -8.24 4.89 25.13
N GLY A 393 -6.91 5.09 25.12
CA GLY A 393 -6.08 5.07 23.91
C GLY A 393 -5.84 6.43 23.26
N ILE A 394 -6.35 7.53 23.85
CA ILE A 394 -6.06 8.89 23.37
C ILE A 394 -4.58 9.22 23.61
N GLY A 395 -3.91 9.85 22.63
CA GLY A 395 -2.49 10.19 22.71
C GLY A 395 -1.55 9.05 22.31
N ARG A 396 -2.07 7.95 21.75
CA ARG A 396 -1.32 6.80 21.24
C ARG A 396 -1.75 6.46 19.82
N GLU A 397 -0.90 5.79 19.08
CA GLU A 397 -1.29 5.11 17.85
C GLU A 397 -2.30 4.00 18.19
N THR A 398 -3.31 3.81 17.33
CA THR A 398 -4.36 2.81 17.55
C THR A 398 -3.86 1.39 17.33
N GLY A 399 -2.76 1.26 16.59
CA GLY A 399 -2.20 -0.03 16.18
C GLY A 399 -2.88 -0.64 14.96
N ILE A 400 -3.65 0.16 14.21
CA ILE A 400 -4.31 -0.29 12.97
C ILE A 400 -3.33 -0.68 11.86
N GLY A 401 -2.06 -0.30 11.98
CA GLY A 401 -1.00 -0.65 11.02
C GLY A 401 -1.02 0.16 9.72
N LEU A 402 -1.76 1.27 9.68
CA LEU A 402 -1.76 2.15 8.51
C LEU A 402 -0.61 3.16 8.56
N ALA A 403 0.05 3.36 7.44
CA ALA A 403 1.14 4.31 7.33
C ALA A 403 0.66 5.76 7.57
N GLY A 404 1.50 6.54 8.25
CA GLY A 404 1.21 7.95 8.54
C GLY A 404 0.30 8.18 9.75
N GLU A 405 -0.01 7.13 10.54
CA GLU A 405 -0.74 7.30 11.79
C GLU A 405 0.00 8.25 12.74
N THR A 406 -0.74 9.20 13.35
CA THR A 406 -0.21 10.13 14.34
C THR A 406 -0.85 9.92 15.70
N ARG A 407 -0.07 10.13 16.75
CA ARG A 407 -0.54 10.12 18.14
C ARG A 407 -1.38 11.34 18.52
N GLY A 408 -1.51 12.33 17.61
CA GLY A 408 -2.09 13.62 17.97
C GLY A 408 -1.20 14.44 18.90
N ILE A 409 -1.79 15.41 19.61
CA ILE A 409 -1.10 16.24 20.60
C ILE A 409 -1.91 16.21 21.90
N VAL A 410 -1.43 15.42 22.84
CA VAL A 410 -1.99 15.28 24.18
C VAL A 410 -0.89 15.63 25.19
N VAL A 411 -1.04 16.76 25.83
CA VAL A 411 -0.05 17.29 26.80
C VAL A 411 -0.17 16.55 28.11
N ASP A 412 0.90 15.89 28.55
CA ASP A 412 0.94 15.25 29.88
C ASP A 412 1.02 16.31 30.98
N PRO A 413 0.06 16.36 31.94
CA PRO A 413 0.08 17.32 33.03
C PRO A 413 1.23 17.08 34.02
N ALA A 414 1.87 15.92 34.03
CA ALA A 414 3.03 15.64 34.85
C ALA A 414 4.30 16.31 34.31
N GLU A 415 4.43 16.41 32.97
CA GLU A 415 5.55 17.10 32.32
C GLU A 415 5.29 18.60 32.15
N HIS A 416 4.06 18.95 31.82
CA HIS A 416 3.59 20.32 31.56
C HIS A 416 2.33 20.61 32.35
N PRO A 417 2.41 21.15 33.59
CA PRO A 417 1.26 21.38 34.45
C PRO A 417 0.17 22.21 33.75
N TRP A 418 -1.06 21.74 33.83
CA TRP A 418 -2.21 22.45 33.28
C TRP A 418 -2.68 23.56 34.25
N ALA A 419 -2.90 24.72 33.70
CA ALA A 419 -3.64 25.78 34.42
C ALA A 419 -5.14 25.45 34.49
N ASP A 420 -5.88 26.17 35.29
CA ASP A 420 -7.35 25.99 35.41
C ASP A 420 -8.05 26.13 34.07
N MET A 421 -7.62 27.08 33.24
CA MET A 421 -8.14 27.29 31.89
C MET A 421 -7.81 26.13 30.96
N ASP A 422 -6.62 25.55 31.09
CA ASP A 422 -6.23 24.39 30.29
C ASP A 422 -7.11 23.18 30.60
N LEU A 423 -7.31 22.89 31.90
CA LEU A 423 -8.19 21.81 32.33
C LEU A 423 -9.62 22.03 31.84
N ALA A 424 -10.13 23.29 31.96
CA ALA A 424 -11.45 23.62 31.48
C ALA A 424 -11.61 23.39 29.97
N ASN A 425 -10.71 23.91 29.13
CA ASN A 425 -10.76 23.75 27.67
C ASN A 425 -10.65 22.30 27.25
N ARG A 426 -9.67 21.58 27.80
CA ARG A 426 -9.45 20.18 27.50
C ARG A 426 -10.62 19.29 27.88
N SER A 427 -11.36 19.64 28.94
CA SER A 427 -12.54 18.88 29.40
C SER A 427 -13.68 18.83 28.38
N PHE A 428 -13.73 19.78 27.43
CA PHE A 428 -14.70 19.79 26.34
C PHE A 428 -14.04 19.78 24.94
N GLY A 429 -12.78 19.29 24.87
CA GLY A 429 -12.10 18.93 23.63
C GLY A 429 -11.47 20.07 22.86
N GLN A 430 -11.07 21.16 23.54
CA GLN A 430 -10.20 22.20 22.99
C GLN A 430 -8.79 22.09 23.58
N ALA A 431 -7.79 22.64 22.88
CA ALA A 431 -6.38 22.55 23.27
C ALA A 431 -5.85 21.10 23.40
N VAL A 432 -6.44 20.18 22.65
CA VAL A 432 -6.04 18.77 22.47
C VAL A 432 -6.29 18.38 21.03
N LEU A 433 -5.32 17.69 20.40
CA LEU A 433 -5.47 17.18 19.04
C LEU A 433 -5.52 15.65 19.06
N VAL A 434 -6.57 15.08 18.50
CA VAL A 434 -6.78 13.64 18.37
C VAL A 434 -7.13 13.30 16.92
N THR A 435 -6.86 12.08 16.49
CA THR A 435 -7.33 11.58 15.20
C THR A 435 -8.75 11.03 15.30
N GLN A 436 -9.44 10.91 14.16
CA GLN A 436 -10.76 10.26 14.13
C GLN A 436 -10.67 8.80 14.57
N ALA A 437 -9.60 8.09 14.15
CA ALA A 437 -9.35 6.70 14.54
C ALA A 437 -9.20 6.57 16.07
N GLN A 438 -8.41 7.42 16.71
CA GLN A 438 -8.25 7.42 18.18
C GLN A 438 -9.58 7.66 18.88
N LEU A 439 -10.36 8.63 18.42
CA LEU A 439 -11.64 8.95 19.05
C LEU A 439 -12.65 7.82 18.89
N ALA A 440 -12.74 7.23 17.71
CA ALA A 440 -13.58 6.07 17.45
C ALA A 440 -13.19 4.90 18.37
N THR A 441 -11.90 4.57 18.45
CA THR A 441 -11.38 3.52 19.33
C THR A 441 -11.68 3.79 20.79
N ALA A 442 -11.51 5.03 21.25
CA ALA A 442 -11.80 5.41 22.64
C ALA A 442 -13.28 5.25 23.02
N LEU A 443 -14.19 5.43 22.05
CA LEU A 443 -15.64 5.34 22.26
C LEU A 443 -16.20 3.91 22.07
N THR A 444 -15.40 2.98 21.51
CA THR A 444 -15.82 1.59 21.27
C THR A 444 -15.16 0.59 22.20
N LYS A 445 -14.28 1.03 23.09
CA LYS A 445 -13.56 0.13 23.98
C LYS A 445 -14.53 -0.48 24.99
N ASP A 446 -14.82 -1.78 24.80
CA ASP A 446 -15.66 -2.58 25.72
C ASP A 446 -14.81 -3.06 26.91
N ASP A 447 -14.38 -2.13 27.75
CA ASP A 447 -13.83 -2.49 29.04
C ASP A 447 -15.00 -2.85 29.97
N ALA A 448 -14.81 -3.88 30.80
CA ALA A 448 -15.79 -4.31 31.79
C ALA A 448 -16.26 -3.15 32.70
N GLU A 449 -15.50 -2.07 32.73
CA GLU A 449 -15.80 -0.82 33.42
C GLU A 449 -16.98 -0.02 32.82
N TRP A 450 -17.32 -0.22 31.52
CA TRP A 450 -18.44 0.45 30.87
C TRP A 450 -19.78 -0.29 31.02
N LYS A 451 -19.78 -1.54 31.47
CA LYS A 451 -21.01 -2.36 31.61
C LYS A 451 -21.93 -1.93 32.75
N GLU A 452 -21.48 -1.03 33.63
CA GLU A 452 -22.28 -0.49 34.73
C GLU A 452 -22.92 0.90 34.41
N PHE A 453 -22.73 1.43 33.20
CA PHE A 453 -23.27 2.73 32.77
C PHE A 453 -24.25 2.57 31.62
#